data_cd2cc9fca0dedf0e86325d7243196616
#
_entry.id   cd2cc9fca0dedf0e86325d7243196616
#
_cell.length_a   1.000
_cell.length_b   1.000
_cell.length_c   1.000
_cell.angle_alpha   90.00
_cell.angle_beta   90.00
_cell.angle_gamma   90.00
#
_symmetry.space_group_name_H-M   'P 1'
#
loop_
_entity.id
_entity.type
_entity.pdbx_description
1 polymer ?
#
loop_
_entity_poly.entity_id
_entity_poly.type
_entity_poly.pdbx_seq_one_letter_code
_entity_poly.pdbx_strand_id
1 'polypeptide(L)'
;MKKSLIVAALAGAMALGCAATAFAGSADGMKIALVGKSAGNAFFEIAADAFVEAAEAEGATVDVVYPEAATADAQIKVLDNLISQKPDAICISANDVNALQAKLEEAMEEGIAVSSFDSAPNPDSRQIFINQAGTKAVGQALIDAVLDLTGGEGQWAILSATSQAANQNAWIAAMEEIAKGDAYAGLELVEVAYGDDEPQKSTDQTQALLDNYPDLKVIVAPTTVGIAAAAKLLQDQGSAVKLTGLGLPSEMVEYTGADDAHSCPYFYLWDMQGLGKLSALTTIALVNGDITGALDETYTAGDLGDYTITEADDGGTEVVLGLPFEFNEENVEEMAKLY
;
A
#
# COMPACT_ATOMS: atom_id res chain seq x y z
N MET A 1 -31.85 8.42 73.66
CA MET A 1 -32.80 9.42 73.19
C MET A 1 -32.10 10.49 72.40
N LYS A 2 -32.11 10.42 71.10
CA LYS A 2 -32.02 11.47 70.12
C LYS A 2 -31.98 10.83 68.74
N LYS A 3 -33.09 10.96 68.03
CA LYS A 3 -33.26 10.53 66.63
C LYS A 3 -32.54 11.50 65.75
N SER A 4 -31.62 11.01 64.88
CA SER A 4 -31.03 11.80 63.78
C SER A 4 -31.64 11.32 62.49
N LEU A 5 -32.39 12.20 61.82
CA LEU A 5 -32.84 12.02 60.43
C LEU A 5 -31.64 12.15 59.50
N ILE A 6 -31.48 11.15 58.66
CA ILE A 6 -30.58 11.21 57.50
C ILE A 6 -31.42 11.57 56.30
N VAL A 7 -31.21 12.76 55.74
CA VAL A 7 -31.75 13.19 54.46
C VAL A 7 -30.86 12.61 53.34
N ALA A 8 -31.42 11.71 52.58
CA ALA A 8 -30.76 11.20 51.38
C ALA A 8 -30.99 12.22 50.24
N ALA A 9 -29.93 12.90 49.84
CA ALA A 9 -29.92 13.69 48.63
C ALA A 9 -29.60 12.75 47.43
N LEU A 10 -30.60 12.48 46.58
CA LEU A 10 -30.42 11.89 45.26
C LEU A 10 -29.76 12.93 44.36
N ALA A 11 -28.45 12.80 44.14
CA ALA A 11 -27.77 13.44 43.02
C ALA A 11 -27.94 12.57 41.79
N GLY A 12 -28.85 12.94 40.92
CA GLY A 12 -28.97 12.35 39.58
C GLY A 12 -27.80 12.80 38.71
N ALA A 13 -26.84 11.94 38.54
CA ALA A 13 -25.85 12.09 37.48
C ALA A 13 -26.52 11.73 36.15
N MET A 14 -26.93 12.76 35.38
CA MET A 14 -27.17 12.56 33.95
C MET A 14 -25.82 12.30 33.30
N ALA A 15 -25.49 11.03 33.05
CA ALA A 15 -24.53 10.65 32.09
C ALA A 15 -25.10 11.04 30.71
N LEU A 16 -24.64 12.17 30.15
CA LEU A 16 -24.74 12.37 28.72
C LEU A 16 -23.83 11.30 28.09
N GLY A 17 -24.42 10.16 27.74
CA GLY A 17 -23.83 9.25 26.79
C GLY A 17 -23.81 10.00 25.46
N CYS A 18 -22.63 10.48 25.05
CA CYS A 18 -22.36 10.66 23.63
C CYS A 18 -22.48 9.28 23.01
N ALA A 19 -23.64 8.94 22.49
CA ALA A 19 -23.78 7.88 21.52
C ALA A 19 -22.96 8.40 20.31
N ALA A 20 -21.76 7.88 20.13
CA ALA A 20 -21.13 7.89 18.84
C ALA A 20 -22.09 7.12 17.91
N THR A 21 -22.91 7.86 17.18
CA THR A 21 -23.64 7.32 16.07
C THR A 21 -22.57 6.95 15.05
N ALA A 22 -22.29 5.66 14.92
CA ALA A 22 -21.64 5.15 13.75
C ALA A 22 -22.51 5.54 12.55
N PHE A 23 -22.18 6.62 11.88
CA PHE A 23 -22.67 6.91 10.54
C PHE A 23 -21.87 6.03 9.58
N ALA A 24 -22.25 4.76 9.48
CA ALA A 24 -22.10 4.10 8.21
C ALA A 24 -23.13 4.77 7.29
N GLY A 25 -22.71 5.68 6.45
CA GLY A 25 -23.57 6.22 5.42
C GLY A 25 -23.97 5.07 4.52
N SER A 26 -25.29 4.85 4.30
CA SER A 26 -25.73 3.88 3.31
C SER A 26 -25.18 4.29 1.95
N ALA A 27 -24.49 3.38 1.27
CA ALA A 27 -24.02 3.57 -0.09
C ALA A 27 -25.02 3.00 -1.11
N ASP A 28 -26.30 2.86 -0.72
CA ASP A 28 -27.35 2.29 -1.56
C ASP A 28 -27.44 2.94 -2.93
N GLY A 29 -27.15 2.16 -3.97
CA GLY A 29 -27.19 2.60 -5.36
C GLY A 29 -25.94 3.36 -5.84
N MET A 30 -24.94 3.58 -4.97
CA MET A 30 -23.65 4.16 -5.32
C MET A 30 -22.90 3.24 -6.29
N LYS A 31 -22.23 3.82 -7.28
CA LYS A 31 -21.38 3.13 -8.24
C LYS A 31 -19.96 3.60 -8.11
N ILE A 32 -19.07 2.69 -7.76
CA ILE A 32 -17.65 2.98 -7.57
C ILE A 32 -16.84 2.20 -8.61
N ALA A 33 -15.90 2.85 -9.28
CA ALA A 33 -14.90 2.18 -10.09
C ALA A 33 -13.58 2.04 -9.28
N LEU A 34 -13.09 0.82 -9.17
CA LEU A 34 -11.77 0.53 -8.59
C LEU A 34 -10.79 0.24 -9.72
N VAL A 35 -9.71 1.00 -9.80
CA VAL A 35 -8.71 0.88 -10.87
C VAL A 35 -7.36 0.47 -10.29
N GLY A 36 -6.92 -0.76 -10.60
CA GLY A 36 -5.59 -1.24 -10.26
C GLY A 36 -4.50 -0.82 -11.26
N LYS A 37 -3.25 -1.21 -11.00
CA LYS A 37 -2.11 -0.88 -11.88
C LYS A 37 -2.04 -1.75 -13.13
N SER A 38 -2.33 -3.05 -13.00
CA SER A 38 -2.33 -4.03 -14.10
C SER A 38 -3.13 -5.27 -13.72
N ALA A 39 -3.55 -6.02 -14.71
CA ALA A 39 -4.17 -7.32 -14.52
C ALA A 39 -3.13 -8.39 -14.10
N GLY A 40 -3.59 -9.40 -13.34
CA GLY A 40 -2.78 -10.58 -12.99
C GLY A 40 -1.73 -10.36 -11.88
N ASN A 41 -1.82 -9.26 -11.14
CA ASN A 41 -1.04 -9.04 -9.94
C ASN A 41 -1.91 -9.39 -8.72
N ALA A 42 -1.55 -10.46 -8.01
CA ALA A 42 -2.32 -10.99 -6.88
C ALA A 42 -2.52 -9.97 -5.74
N PHE A 43 -1.58 -9.04 -5.55
CA PHE A 43 -1.75 -7.94 -4.59
C PHE A 43 -3.04 -7.14 -4.86
N PHE A 44 -3.26 -6.75 -6.13
CA PHE A 44 -4.46 -5.99 -6.50
C PHE A 44 -5.72 -6.84 -6.46
N GLU A 45 -5.64 -8.14 -6.74
CA GLU A 45 -6.79 -9.03 -6.64
C GLU A 45 -7.28 -9.15 -5.19
N ILE A 46 -6.36 -9.36 -4.22
CA ILE A 46 -6.69 -9.44 -2.79
C ILE A 46 -7.28 -8.11 -2.27
N ALA A 47 -6.65 -6.99 -2.62
CA ALA A 47 -7.15 -5.67 -2.21
C ALA A 47 -8.50 -5.35 -2.84
N ALA A 48 -8.72 -5.73 -4.12
CA ALA A 48 -9.98 -5.52 -4.81
C ALA A 48 -11.12 -6.37 -4.23
N ASP A 49 -10.86 -7.64 -3.91
CA ASP A 49 -11.87 -8.51 -3.28
C ASP A 49 -12.35 -7.92 -1.95
N ALA A 50 -11.42 -7.44 -1.11
CA ALA A 50 -11.75 -6.81 0.16
C ALA A 50 -12.46 -5.44 -0.02
N PHE A 51 -12.08 -4.67 -1.06
CA PHE A 51 -12.77 -3.44 -1.41
C PHE A 51 -14.22 -3.71 -1.82
N VAL A 52 -14.43 -4.69 -2.71
CA VAL A 52 -15.76 -5.09 -3.21
C VAL A 52 -16.63 -5.56 -2.04
N GLU A 53 -16.10 -6.48 -1.21
CA GLU A 53 -16.84 -6.98 -0.05
C GLU A 53 -17.29 -5.84 0.89
N ALA A 54 -16.38 -4.91 1.21
CA ALA A 54 -16.70 -3.79 2.09
C ALA A 54 -17.70 -2.81 1.46
N ALA A 55 -17.54 -2.48 0.17
CA ALA A 55 -18.44 -1.56 -0.51
C ALA A 55 -19.84 -2.16 -0.71
N GLU A 56 -19.94 -3.43 -1.09
CA GLU A 56 -21.22 -4.13 -1.26
C GLU A 56 -21.96 -4.31 0.07
N ALA A 57 -21.23 -4.51 1.18
CA ALA A 57 -21.83 -4.57 2.51
C ALA A 57 -22.52 -3.24 2.90
N GLU A 58 -22.05 -2.10 2.37
CA GLU A 58 -22.65 -0.78 2.54
C GLU A 58 -23.71 -0.45 1.47
N GLY A 59 -23.95 -1.34 0.49
CA GLY A 59 -24.98 -1.21 -0.55
C GLY A 59 -24.48 -0.60 -1.87
N ALA A 60 -23.18 -0.34 -2.03
CA ALA A 60 -22.61 0.13 -3.29
C ALA A 60 -22.45 -1.01 -4.30
N THR A 61 -22.25 -0.65 -5.56
CA THR A 61 -21.81 -1.56 -6.64
C THR A 61 -20.41 -1.15 -7.08
N VAL A 62 -19.53 -2.12 -7.31
CA VAL A 62 -18.14 -1.86 -7.69
C VAL A 62 -17.84 -2.44 -9.07
N ASP A 63 -17.24 -1.61 -9.93
CA ASP A 63 -16.64 -2.05 -11.19
C ASP A 63 -15.11 -2.09 -11.01
N VAL A 64 -14.54 -3.31 -10.97
CA VAL A 64 -13.10 -3.50 -10.83
C VAL A 64 -12.48 -3.54 -12.22
N VAL A 65 -11.58 -2.61 -12.52
CA VAL A 65 -10.97 -2.44 -13.83
C VAL A 65 -9.45 -2.46 -13.75
N TYR A 66 -8.85 -3.27 -14.59
CA TYR A 66 -7.39 -3.32 -14.73
C TYR A 66 -6.98 -2.89 -16.14
N PRO A 67 -5.96 -2.02 -16.28
CA PRO A 67 -5.37 -1.73 -17.57
C PRO A 67 -4.59 -2.97 -18.09
N GLU A 68 -4.41 -3.03 -19.41
CA GLU A 68 -3.70 -4.14 -20.08
C GLU A 68 -2.20 -4.20 -19.73
N ALA A 69 -1.63 -3.08 -19.26
CA ALA A 69 -0.24 -2.96 -18.87
C ALA A 69 -0.10 -1.94 -17.75
N ALA A 70 0.96 -2.06 -16.94
CA ALA A 70 1.29 -1.14 -15.85
C ALA A 70 1.87 0.19 -16.37
N THR A 71 1.10 0.90 -17.20
CA THR A 71 1.50 2.18 -17.81
C THR A 71 0.40 3.23 -17.68
N ALA A 72 0.81 4.51 -17.60
CA ALA A 72 -0.12 5.63 -17.59
C ALA A 72 -1.04 5.66 -18.83
N ASP A 73 -0.51 5.41 -20.02
CA ASP A 73 -1.29 5.39 -21.26
C ASP A 73 -2.42 4.34 -21.24
N ALA A 74 -2.16 3.18 -20.64
CA ALA A 74 -3.17 2.15 -20.48
C ALA A 74 -4.23 2.56 -19.44
N GLN A 75 -3.84 3.21 -18.34
CA GLN A 75 -4.78 3.74 -17.35
C GLN A 75 -5.61 4.91 -17.90
N ILE A 76 -5.04 5.80 -18.70
CA ILE A 76 -5.77 6.90 -19.36
C ILE A 76 -6.94 6.35 -20.19
N LYS A 77 -6.72 5.27 -20.96
CA LYS A 77 -7.82 4.64 -21.74
C LYS A 77 -8.92 4.07 -20.85
N VAL A 78 -8.56 3.53 -19.69
CA VAL A 78 -9.53 3.06 -18.68
C VAL A 78 -10.33 4.25 -18.15
N LEU A 79 -9.64 5.33 -17.74
CA LEU A 79 -10.28 6.55 -17.23
C LEU A 79 -11.22 7.20 -18.24
N ASP A 80 -10.86 7.28 -19.54
CA ASP A 80 -11.74 7.80 -20.59
C ASP A 80 -13.08 7.04 -20.64
N ASN A 81 -13.02 5.71 -20.53
CA ASN A 81 -14.23 4.89 -20.51
C ASN A 81 -15.05 5.10 -19.23
N LEU A 82 -14.40 5.14 -18.07
CA LEU A 82 -15.09 5.30 -16.78
C LEU A 82 -15.74 6.67 -16.63
N ILE A 83 -15.06 7.75 -17.02
CA ILE A 83 -15.61 9.13 -16.98
C ILE A 83 -16.88 9.20 -17.82
N SER A 84 -16.90 8.56 -19.01
CA SER A 84 -18.09 8.51 -19.87
C SER A 84 -19.28 7.77 -19.24
N GLN A 85 -19.05 6.83 -18.33
CA GLN A 85 -20.07 6.07 -17.59
C GLN A 85 -20.59 6.81 -16.37
N LYS A 86 -19.89 7.85 -15.91
CA LYS A 86 -20.23 8.70 -14.76
C LYS A 86 -20.50 7.88 -13.47
N PRO A 87 -19.53 7.12 -12.94
CA PRO A 87 -19.67 6.55 -11.62
C PRO A 87 -19.71 7.68 -10.57
N ASP A 88 -20.14 7.37 -9.37
CA ASP A 88 -20.12 8.32 -8.25
C ASP A 88 -18.68 8.56 -7.74
N ALA A 89 -17.81 7.54 -7.84
CA ALA A 89 -16.39 7.66 -7.49
C ALA A 89 -15.48 6.78 -8.37
N ILE A 90 -14.23 7.22 -8.47
CA ILE A 90 -13.08 6.44 -8.96
C ILE A 90 -12.06 6.35 -7.83
N CYS A 91 -11.71 5.11 -7.42
CA CYS A 91 -10.59 4.82 -6.52
C CYS A 91 -9.47 4.18 -7.35
N ILE A 92 -8.29 4.81 -7.42
CA ILE A 92 -7.23 4.41 -8.34
C ILE A 92 -5.88 4.21 -7.65
N SER A 93 -5.16 3.12 -8.03
CA SER A 93 -3.73 3.01 -7.81
C SER A 93 -2.99 3.46 -9.07
N ALA A 94 -2.29 4.58 -8.99
CA ALA A 94 -1.72 5.26 -10.16
C ALA A 94 -0.40 4.63 -10.62
N ASN A 95 -0.23 4.48 -11.95
CA ASN A 95 1.02 4.04 -12.57
C ASN A 95 2.04 5.17 -12.76
N ASP A 96 1.60 6.42 -12.68
CA ASP A 96 2.45 7.60 -12.84
C ASP A 96 1.89 8.76 -12.01
N VAL A 97 2.80 9.55 -11.42
CA VAL A 97 2.42 10.67 -10.54
C VAL A 97 1.66 11.75 -11.29
N ASN A 98 2.07 12.10 -12.51
CA ASN A 98 1.61 13.30 -13.22
C ASN A 98 0.79 13.01 -14.50
N ALA A 99 1.08 11.90 -15.18
CA ALA A 99 0.50 11.64 -16.50
C ALA A 99 -1.02 11.47 -16.48
N LEU A 100 -1.60 11.09 -15.32
CA LEU A 100 -3.04 10.90 -15.15
C LEU A 100 -3.79 12.18 -14.80
N GLN A 101 -3.08 13.28 -14.46
CA GLN A 101 -3.64 14.50 -13.88
C GLN A 101 -4.83 15.03 -14.67
N ALA A 102 -4.66 15.29 -15.96
CA ALA A 102 -5.72 15.89 -16.77
C ALA A 102 -7.01 15.05 -16.80
N LYS A 103 -6.90 13.72 -16.72
CA LYS A 103 -8.07 12.83 -16.73
C LYS A 103 -8.75 12.73 -15.37
N LEU A 104 -7.98 12.76 -14.31
CA LEU A 104 -8.54 12.74 -12.96
C LEU A 104 -9.16 14.09 -12.59
N GLU A 105 -8.56 15.21 -13.03
CA GLU A 105 -9.19 16.54 -12.92
C GLU A 105 -10.49 16.61 -13.73
N GLU A 106 -10.53 16.10 -14.98
CA GLU A 106 -11.75 15.98 -15.77
C GLU A 106 -12.84 15.19 -15.03
N ALA A 107 -12.46 14.06 -14.38
CA ALA A 107 -13.42 13.29 -13.58
C ALA A 107 -14.00 14.11 -12.43
N MET A 108 -13.17 14.85 -11.70
CA MET A 108 -13.62 15.72 -10.59
C MET A 108 -14.49 16.88 -11.10
N GLU A 109 -14.17 17.49 -12.25
CA GLU A 109 -15.00 18.53 -12.89
C GLU A 109 -16.38 18.01 -13.32
N GLU A 110 -16.48 16.74 -13.69
CA GLU A 110 -17.76 16.07 -14.01
C GLU A 110 -18.52 15.64 -12.73
N GLY A 111 -17.97 15.91 -11.54
CA GLY A 111 -18.59 15.61 -10.25
C GLY A 111 -18.34 14.19 -9.74
N ILE A 112 -17.39 13.48 -10.31
CA ILE A 112 -16.96 12.15 -9.85
C ILE A 112 -15.97 12.33 -8.73
N ALA A 113 -16.18 11.70 -7.56
CA ALA A 113 -15.21 11.72 -6.48
C ALA A 113 -13.96 10.91 -6.86
N VAL A 114 -12.76 11.43 -6.56
CA VAL A 114 -11.50 10.75 -6.85
C VAL A 114 -10.71 10.52 -5.57
N SER A 115 -10.55 9.25 -5.23
CA SER A 115 -9.62 8.77 -4.20
C SER A 115 -8.50 7.96 -4.83
N SER A 116 -7.39 7.84 -4.14
CA SER A 116 -6.32 6.93 -4.58
C SER A 116 -5.90 5.99 -3.44
N PHE A 117 -5.44 4.80 -3.78
CA PHE A 117 -4.91 3.82 -2.83
C PHE A 117 -3.58 3.25 -3.34
N ASP A 118 -2.80 2.64 -2.47
CA ASP A 118 -1.49 2.04 -2.80
C ASP A 118 -0.49 3.02 -3.42
N SER A 119 -0.82 3.62 -4.56
CA SER A 119 0.06 4.54 -5.30
C SER A 119 -0.72 5.77 -5.72
N ALA A 120 -0.29 6.93 -5.22
CA ALA A 120 -0.98 8.19 -5.43
C ALA A 120 -0.57 8.87 -6.74
N PRO A 121 -1.54 9.43 -7.53
CA PRO A 121 -1.25 10.49 -8.47
C PRO A 121 -0.90 11.77 -7.70
N ASN A 122 -0.51 12.84 -8.40
CA ASN A 122 -0.21 14.11 -7.73
C ASN A 122 -1.43 14.65 -6.92
N PRO A 123 -1.20 15.51 -5.91
CA PRO A 123 -2.26 15.92 -4.99
C PRO A 123 -3.41 16.67 -5.64
N ASP A 124 -3.19 17.38 -6.76
CA ASP A 124 -4.25 18.10 -7.47
C ASP A 124 -5.21 17.14 -8.22
N SER A 125 -4.79 15.90 -8.39
CA SER A 125 -5.52 14.87 -9.16
C SER A 125 -6.39 13.95 -8.29
N ARG A 126 -6.45 14.19 -6.98
CA ARG A 126 -7.21 13.37 -6.02
C ARG A 126 -7.72 14.22 -4.86
N GLN A 127 -8.75 13.73 -4.19
CA GLN A 127 -9.26 14.37 -2.97
C GLN A 127 -8.61 13.78 -1.70
N ILE A 128 -8.20 12.50 -1.73
CA ILE A 128 -7.55 11.83 -0.63
C ILE A 128 -6.72 10.62 -1.12
N PHE A 129 -5.64 10.33 -0.42
CA PHE A 129 -4.85 9.12 -0.61
C PHE A 129 -5.03 8.14 0.56
N ILE A 130 -5.34 6.89 0.26
CA ILE A 130 -5.38 5.81 1.22
C ILE A 130 -4.04 5.08 1.13
N ASN A 131 -3.15 5.42 2.07
CA ASN A 131 -1.78 4.93 2.11
C ASN A 131 -1.69 3.68 2.99
N GLN A 132 -1.14 2.61 2.46
CA GLN A 132 -0.95 1.35 3.17
C GLN A 132 0.03 1.45 4.34
N ALA A 133 1.09 2.27 4.17
CA ALA A 133 2.09 2.53 5.20
C ALA A 133 2.87 3.80 4.85
N GLY A 134 3.25 4.57 5.85
CA GLY A 134 4.00 5.81 5.63
C GLY A 134 5.30 5.57 4.88
N THR A 135 5.60 6.38 3.86
CA THR A 135 6.76 6.26 2.98
C THR A 135 8.08 6.07 3.74
N LYS A 136 8.30 6.89 4.76
CA LYS A 136 9.50 6.82 5.58
C LYS A 136 9.60 5.51 6.37
N ALA A 137 8.47 4.99 6.86
CA ALA A 137 8.46 3.73 7.61
C ALA A 137 8.81 2.55 6.72
N VAL A 138 8.31 2.53 5.48
CA VAL A 138 8.68 1.51 4.47
C VAL A 138 10.17 1.62 4.12
N GLY A 139 10.65 2.83 3.79
CA GLY A 139 12.05 3.06 3.48
C GLY A 139 12.99 2.66 4.62
N GLN A 140 12.60 2.96 5.88
CA GLN A 140 13.37 2.58 7.07
C GLN A 140 13.43 1.05 7.23
N ALA A 141 12.29 0.35 7.14
CA ALA A 141 12.26 -1.11 7.26
C ALA A 141 13.15 -1.79 6.20
N LEU A 142 13.08 -1.32 4.96
CA LEU A 142 13.86 -1.90 3.86
C LEU A 142 15.36 -1.64 3.99
N ILE A 143 15.80 -0.42 4.36
CA ILE A 143 17.22 -0.12 4.51
C ILE A 143 17.84 -0.76 5.77
N ASP A 144 17.04 -0.89 6.85
CA ASP A 144 17.48 -1.62 8.04
C ASP A 144 17.69 -3.11 7.72
N ALA A 145 16.82 -3.69 6.88
CA ALA A 145 17.01 -5.06 6.40
C ALA A 145 18.28 -5.21 5.57
N VAL A 146 18.61 -4.24 4.71
CA VAL A 146 19.90 -4.23 3.99
C VAL A 146 21.07 -4.19 4.97
N LEU A 147 21.01 -3.33 5.97
CA LEU A 147 22.06 -3.20 6.98
C LEU A 147 22.29 -4.52 7.72
N ASP A 148 21.20 -5.16 8.13
CA ASP A 148 21.25 -6.45 8.83
C ASP A 148 21.80 -7.56 7.91
N LEU A 149 21.24 -7.76 6.74
CA LEU A 149 21.58 -8.85 5.80
C LEU A 149 22.99 -8.70 5.20
N THR A 150 23.52 -7.49 5.09
CA THR A 150 24.92 -7.25 4.68
C THR A 150 25.93 -7.44 5.81
N GLY A 151 25.46 -7.48 7.07
CA GLY A 151 26.31 -7.41 8.25
C GLY A 151 26.93 -6.03 8.46
N GLY A 152 26.27 -4.97 7.99
CA GLY A 152 26.68 -3.57 8.20
C GLY A 152 27.50 -2.96 7.07
N GLU A 153 27.98 -3.74 6.10
CA GLU A 153 28.81 -3.25 4.98
C GLU A 153 28.67 -4.11 3.73
N GLY A 154 28.78 -3.50 2.56
CA GLY A 154 28.86 -4.17 1.27
C GLY A 154 27.89 -3.64 0.22
N GLN A 155 27.94 -4.27 -0.97
CA GLN A 155 27.13 -3.89 -2.10
C GLN A 155 25.70 -4.40 -1.99
N TRP A 156 24.75 -3.56 -2.32
CA TRP A 156 23.34 -3.88 -2.44
C TRP A 156 22.74 -3.25 -3.68
N ALA A 157 21.66 -3.83 -4.19
CA ALA A 157 20.95 -3.35 -5.35
C ALA A 157 19.45 -3.31 -5.10
N ILE A 158 18.72 -2.56 -5.93
CA ILE A 158 17.27 -2.49 -5.90
C ILE A 158 16.73 -3.09 -7.19
N LEU A 159 15.73 -3.97 -7.08
CA LEU A 159 14.91 -4.45 -8.20
C LEU A 159 13.51 -3.88 -8.05
N SER A 160 13.24 -2.77 -8.73
CA SER A 160 11.95 -2.06 -8.69
C SER A 160 11.00 -2.53 -9.80
N ALA A 161 9.74 -2.07 -9.76
CA ALA A 161 8.77 -2.25 -10.83
C ALA A 161 9.11 -1.37 -12.04
N THR A 162 8.28 -0.39 -12.37
CA THR A 162 8.57 0.55 -13.47
C THR A 162 9.34 1.77 -12.97
N SER A 163 10.10 2.41 -13.85
CA SER A 163 10.81 3.66 -13.51
C SER A 163 9.86 4.84 -13.19
N GLN A 164 8.56 4.70 -13.45
CA GLN A 164 7.52 5.71 -13.19
C GLN A 164 6.66 5.38 -11.96
N ALA A 165 6.86 4.22 -11.34
CA ALA A 165 6.05 3.77 -10.20
C ALA A 165 6.18 4.72 -9.00
N ALA A 166 5.11 5.46 -8.70
CA ALA A 166 5.11 6.56 -7.74
C ALA A 166 5.53 6.12 -6.33
N ASN A 167 4.88 5.07 -5.79
CA ASN A 167 5.14 4.57 -4.46
C ASN A 167 6.55 3.99 -4.31
N GLN A 168 6.99 3.13 -5.26
CA GLN A 168 8.33 2.55 -5.20
C GLN A 168 9.42 3.60 -5.30
N ASN A 169 9.27 4.59 -6.18
CA ASN A 169 10.22 5.69 -6.27
C ASN A 169 10.30 6.51 -4.97
N ALA A 170 9.17 6.72 -4.28
CA ALA A 170 9.16 7.39 -2.97
C ALA A 170 9.88 6.55 -1.90
N TRP A 171 9.67 5.23 -1.86
CA TRP A 171 10.37 4.35 -0.92
C TRP A 171 11.88 4.27 -1.21
N ILE A 172 12.27 4.21 -2.50
CA ILE A 172 13.68 4.25 -2.92
C ILE A 172 14.34 5.55 -2.46
N ALA A 173 13.70 6.69 -2.70
CA ALA A 173 14.21 7.98 -2.25
C ALA A 173 14.33 8.05 -0.71
N ALA A 174 13.38 7.46 0.04
CA ALA A 174 13.45 7.38 1.49
C ALA A 174 14.62 6.49 1.96
N MET A 175 14.84 5.31 1.33
CA MET A 175 15.99 4.46 1.62
C MET A 175 17.32 5.20 1.37
N GLU A 176 17.46 5.87 0.22
CA GLU A 176 18.64 6.62 -0.14
C GLU A 176 18.93 7.78 0.82
N GLU A 177 17.88 8.47 1.29
CA GLU A 177 18.02 9.56 2.27
C GLU A 177 18.48 9.02 3.63
N ILE A 178 17.86 7.95 4.12
CA ILE A 178 18.20 7.33 5.39
C ILE A 178 19.63 6.75 5.32
N ALA A 179 20.02 6.16 4.19
CA ALA A 179 21.34 5.58 3.97
C ALA A 179 22.49 6.60 4.05
N LYS A 180 22.22 7.91 4.02
CA LYS A 180 23.23 8.96 4.26
C LYS A 180 23.66 9.05 5.73
N GLY A 181 22.94 8.42 6.64
CA GLY A 181 23.27 8.39 8.07
C GLY A 181 24.51 7.56 8.36
N ASP A 182 25.27 7.95 9.40
CA ASP A 182 26.54 7.30 9.78
C ASP A 182 26.40 5.78 10.01
N ALA A 183 25.23 5.32 10.44
CA ALA A 183 24.96 3.89 10.69
C ALA A 183 25.02 3.05 9.39
N TYR A 184 24.78 3.66 8.23
CA TYR A 184 24.72 2.99 6.93
C TYR A 184 25.96 3.29 6.05
N ALA A 185 26.98 3.94 6.59
CA ALA A 185 28.17 4.38 5.84
C ALA A 185 28.95 3.24 5.17
N GLY A 186 28.75 1.99 5.60
CA GLY A 186 29.36 0.80 4.99
C GLY A 186 28.58 0.25 3.79
N LEU A 187 27.37 0.74 3.50
CA LEU A 187 26.51 0.25 2.44
C LEU A 187 26.78 0.98 1.12
N GLU A 188 26.88 0.23 0.02
CA GLU A 188 27.06 0.76 -1.33
C GLU A 188 25.89 0.33 -2.23
N LEU A 189 25.00 1.26 -2.59
CA LEU A 189 23.98 1.02 -3.62
C LEU A 189 24.65 1.03 -4.99
N VAL A 190 24.65 -0.12 -5.68
CA VAL A 190 25.35 -0.27 -6.96
C VAL A 190 24.42 -0.06 -8.16
N GLU A 191 23.15 -0.41 -8.08
CA GLU A 191 22.20 -0.26 -9.19
C GLU A 191 20.74 -0.24 -8.69
N VAL A 192 19.87 0.47 -9.44
CA VAL A 192 18.42 0.37 -9.40
C VAL A 192 17.96 -0.22 -10.72
N ALA A 193 17.57 -1.49 -10.73
CA ALA A 193 17.06 -2.21 -11.89
C ALA A 193 15.52 -2.19 -11.91
N TYR A 194 14.91 -2.31 -13.09
CA TYR A 194 13.47 -2.21 -13.29
C TYR A 194 12.93 -3.44 -14.02
N GLY A 195 12.07 -4.20 -13.33
CA GLY A 195 11.43 -5.42 -13.85
C GLY A 195 10.07 -5.16 -14.52
N ASP A 196 9.56 -3.92 -14.50
CA ASP A 196 8.28 -3.47 -15.08
C ASP A 196 7.05 -4.24 -14.55
N ASP A 197 7.13 -4.82 -13.35
CA ASP A 197 6.15 -5.76 -12.79
C ASP A 197 5.87 -6.98 -13.69
N GLU A 198 6.85 -7.35 -14.51
CA GLU A 198 6.81 -8.54 -15.36
C GLU A 198 7.74 -9.61 -14.79
N PRO A 199 7.24 -10.85 -14.51
CA PRO A 199 8.06 -11.90 -13.88
C PRO A 199 9.32 -12.24 -14.66
N GLN A 200 9.22 -12.39 -16.01
CA GLN A 200 10.37 -12.73 -16.83
C GLN A 200 11.41 -11.62 -16.84
N LYS A 201 10.99 -10.38 -16.99
CA LYS A 201 11.88 -9.21 -16.97
C LYS A 201 12.55 -9.03 -15.61
N SER A 202 11.81 -9.25 -14.51
CA SER A 202 12.36 -9.24 -13.16
C SER A 202 13.42 -10.31 -12.96
N THR A 203 13.19 -11.52 -13.50
CA THR A 203 14.19 -12.61 -13.53
C THR A 203 15.44 -12.20 -14.31
N ASP A 204 15.27 -11.63 -15.52
CA ASP A 204 16.40 -11.20 -16.38
C ASP A 204 17.20 -10.07 -15.71
N GLN A 205 16.54 -9.12 -15.05
CA GLN A 205 17.21 -8.05 -14.30
C GLN A 205 17.95 -8.59 -13.08
N THR A 206 17.36 -9.54 -12.35
CA THR A 206 18.05 -10.21 -11.22
C THR A 206 19.31 -10.90 -11.71
N GLN A 207 19.25 -11.64 -12.82
CA GLN A 207 20.43 -12.28 -13.42
C GLN A 207 21.49 -11.25 -13.82
N ALA A 208 21.08 -10.13 -14.43
CA ALA A 208 21.98 -9.07 -14.81
C ALA A 208 22.70 -8.44 -13.59
N LEU A 209 21.99 -8.26 -12.47
CA LEU A 209 22.59 -7.79 -11.23
C LEU A 209 23.67 -8.75 -10.72
N LEU A 210 23.41 -10.05 -10.73
CA LEU A 210 24.38 -11.08 -10.33
C LEU A 210 25.62 -11.11 -11.24
N ASP A 211 25.42 -10.96 -12.54
CA ASP A 211 26.51 -11.01 -13.54
C ASP A 211 27.39 -9.76 -13.48
N ASN A 212 26.79 -8.59 -13.24
CA ASN A 212 27.49 -7.30 -13.23
C ASN A 212 28.18 -7.00 -11.89
N TYR A 213 27.65 -7.51 -10.78
CA TYR A 213 28.11 -7.19 -9.43
C TYR A 213 28.47 -8.47 -8.63
N PRO A 214 29.65 -9.05 -8.86
CA PRO A 214 30.06 -10.31 -8.21
C PRO A 214 30.21 -10.20 -6.68
N ASP A 215 30.34 -9.00 -6.14
CA ASP A 215 30.45 -8.73 -4.70
C ASP A 215 29.09 -8.30 -4.08
N LEU A 216 27.99 -8.42 -4.84
CA LEU A 216 26.64 -8.10 -4.39
C LEU A 216 26.25 -9.00 -3.21
N LYS A 217 25.76 -8.40 -2.13
CA LYS A 217 25.32 -9.13 -0.93
C LYS A 217 23.80 -9.21 -0.80
N VAL A 218 23.10 -8.12 -1.15
CA VAL A 218 21.65 -8.03 -0.96
C VAL A 218 20.97 -7.41 -2.17
N ILE A 219 19.83 -7.97 -2.55
CA ILE A 219 18.85 -7.33 -3.43
C ILE A 219 17.64 -6.94 -2.60
N VAL A 220 17.18 -5.69 -2.73
CA VAL A 220 15.88 -5.23 -2.21
C VAL A 220 14.92 -5.12 -3.36
N ALA A 221 13.79 -5.83 -3.27
CA ALA A 221 12.75 -5.74 -4.29
C ALA A 221 11.45 -5.16 -3.69
N PRO A 222 11.22 -3.82 -3.80
CA PRO A 222 10.03 -3.18 -3.26
C PRO A 222 8.80 -3.39 -4.18
N THR A 223 8.61 -4.60 -4.69
CA THR A 223 7.52 -5.00 -5.58
C THR A 223 7.21 -6.48 -5.43
N THR A 224 5.93 -6.86 -5.34
CA THR A 224 5.51 -8.25 -5.11
C THR A 224 5.90 -9.17 -6.27
N VAL A 225 5.77 -8.71 -7.51
CA VAL A 225 6.19 -9.47 -8.70
C VAL A 225 7.71 -9.64 -8.77
N GLY A 226 8.45 -8.57 -8.52
CA GLY A 226 9.91 -8.58 -8.58
C GLY A 226 10.54 -9.46 -7.51
N ILE A 227 10.06 -9.39 -6.25
CA ILE A 227 10.60 -10.19 -5.16
C ILE A 227 10.39 -11.69 -5.39
N ALA A 228 9.19 -12.09 -5.84
CA ALA A 228 8.89 -13.50 -6.10
C ALA A 228 9.76 -14.06 -7.25
N ALA A 229 9.95 -13.29 -8.33
CA ALA A 229 10.81 -13.67 -9.44
C ALA A 229 12.29 -13.78 -9.04
N ALA A 230 12.79 -12.80 -8.27
CA ALA A 230 14.14 -12.79 -7.74
C ALA A 230 14.38 -13.95 -6.74
N ALA A 231 13.43 -14.19 -5.83
CA ALA A 231 13.51 -15.26 -4.86
C ALA A 231 13.71 -16.62 -5.51
N LYS A 232 12.87 -16.89 -6.51
CA LYS A 232 12.97 -18.14 -7.28
C LYS A 232 14.33 -18.30 -7.96
N LEU A 233 14.81 -17.27 -8.67
CA LEU A 233 16.08 -17.33 -9.39
C LEU A 233 17.26 -17.54 -8.43
N LEU A 234 17.33 -16.77 -7.35
CA LEU A 234 18.41 -16.86 -6.36
C LEU A 234 18.44 -18.23 -5.69
N GLN A 235 17.28 -18.77 -5.34
CA GLN A 235 17.16 -20.09 -4.71
C GLN A 235 17.53 -21.23 -5.68
N ASP A 236 17.02 -21.21 -6.93
CA ASP A 236 17.30 -22.20 -7.96
C ASP A 236 18.81 -22.27 -8.29
N GLN A 237 19.51 -21.15 -8.19
CA GLN A 237 20.95 -21.07 -8.43
C GLN A 237 21.80 -21.34 -7.18
N GLY A 238 21.19 -21.45 -6.00
CA GLY A 238 21.94 -21.55 -4.74
C GLY A 238 22.82 -20.32 -4.50
N SER A 239 22.33 -19.13 -4.87
CA SER A 239 23.06 -17.87 -4.74
C SER A 239 23.32 -17.51 -3.27
N ALA A 240 24.51 -16.96 -3.00
CA ALA A 240 24.81 -16.41 -1.68
C ALA A 240 24.21 -15.02 -1.44
N VAL A 241 23.71 -14.37 -2.51
CA VAL A 241 23.03 -13.07 -2.41
C VAL A 241 21.69 -13.25 -1.71
N LYS A 242 21.44 -12.47 -0.66
CA LYS A 242 20.18 -12.50 0.09
C LYS A 242 19.18 -11.51 -0.51
N LEU A 243 17.91 -11.85 -0.35
CA LEU A 243 16.78 -11.05 -0.83
C LEU A 243 15.95 -10.52 0.33
N THR A 244 15.45 -9.33 0.20
CA THR A 244 14.39 -8.75 1.03
C THR A 244 13.53 -7.80 0.17
N GLY A 245 12.46 -7.28 0.71
CA GLY A 245 11.60 -6.36 -0.04
C GLY A 245 10.16 -6.40 0.41
N LEU A 246 9.25 -6.20 -0.54
CA LEU A 246 7.80 -6.23 -0.32
C LEU A 246 7.21 -7.42 -1.10
N GLY A 247 6.67 -8.41 -0.38
CA GLY A 247 6.23 -9.66 -0.97
C GLY A 247 4.90 -10.16 -0.43
N LEU A 248 4.20 -10.96 -1.23
CA LEU A 248 3.01 -11.71 -0.79
C LEU A 248 3.44 -12.97 -0.04
N PRO A 249 2.93 -13.22 1.18
CA PRO A 249 3.27 -14.43 1.93
C PRO A 249 3.01 -15.72 1.14
N SER A 250 1.90 -15.80 0.38
CA SER A 250 1.56 -16.96 -0.45
C SER A 250 2.57 -17.24 -1.57
N GLU A 251 3.20 -16.20 -2.12
CA GLU A 251 4.20 -16.33 -3.18
C GLU A 251 5.62 -16.53 -2.62
N MET A 252 5.86 -16.07 -1.38
CA MET A 252 7.19 -16.05 -0.77
C MET A 252 7.47 -17.22 0.17
N VAL A 253 6.46 -17.98 0.59
CA VAL A 253 6.57 -19.04 1.61
C VAL A 253 7.64 -20.09 1.30
N GLU A 254 7.83 -20.47 0.01
CA GLU A 254 8.83 -21.45 -0.40
C GLU A 254 10.27 -20.91 -0.39
N TYR A 255 10.43 -19.58 -0.32
CA TYR A 255 11.71 -18.89 -0.42
C TYR A 255 12.16 -18.27 0.91
N THR A 256 11.29 -18.35 1.95
CA THR A 256 11.48 -17.65 3.21
C THR A 256 12.03 -18.55 4.30
N GLY A 257 13.23 -18.24 4.78
CA GLY A 257 13.89 -18.96 5.86
C GLY A 257 15.27 -18.40 6.19
N ALA A 258 15.71 -18.60 7.42
CA ALA A 258 16.98 -18.08 7.92
C ALA A 258 18.21 -18.90 7.50
N ASP A 259 18.02 -20.08 6.91
CA ASP A 259 19.10 -20.95 6.47
C ASP A 259 19.60 -20.64 5.04
N ASP A 260 20.68 -21.31 4.61
CA ASP A 260 21.27 -21.09 3.29
C ASP A 260 20.49 -21.75 2.14
N ALA A 261 19.45 -22.54 2.43
CA ALA A 261 18.59 -23.11 1.41
C ALA A 261 17.56 -22.08 0.91
N HIS A 262 17.32 -21.03 1.69
CA HIS A 262 16.34 -19.99 1.37
C HIS A 262 17.01 -18.69 0.94
N SER A 263 16.48 -18.09 -0.14
CA SER A 263 17.00 -16.85 -0.70
C SER A 263 16.58 -15.60 0.08
N CYS A 264 15.44 -15.64 0.77
CA CYS A 264 14.82 -14.52 1.45
C CYS A 264 14.66 -14.81 2.95
N PRO A 265 15.57 -14.33 3.82
CA PRO A 265 15.44 -14.55 5.26
C PRO A 265 14.16 -13.96 5.84
N TYR A 266 13.78 -12.77 5.40
CA TYR A 266 12.54 -12.08 5.74
C TYR A 266 12.24 -10.96 4.75
N PHE A 267 10.98 -10.59 4.70
CA PHE A 267 10.44 -9.54 3.84
C PHE A 267 9.28 -8.83 4.54
N TYR A 268 8.74 -7.80 3.91
CA TYR A 268 7.69 -6.98 4.49
C TYR A 268 6.47 -6.88 3.57
N LEU A 269 5.34 -6.56 4.15
CA LEU A 269 4.15 -6.06 3.49
C LEU A 269 3.23 -5.47 4.58
N TRP A 270 2.03 -5.10 4.22
CA TRP A 270 0.96 -4.60 5.08
C TRP A 270 -0.28 -5.47 4.92
N ASP A 271 -1.32 -5.18 5.69
CA ASP A 271 -2.63 -5.82 5.56
C ASP A 271 -3.32 -5.37 4.27
N MET A 272 -3.33 -6.21 3.24
CA MET A 272 -3.93 -5.91 1.94
C MET A 272 -5.45 -5.92 1.99
N GLN A 273 -6.03 -6.79 2.79
CA GLN A 273 -7.49 -6.83 3.00
C GLN A 273 -7.93 -5.56 3.74
N GLY A 274 -7.19 -5.17 4.79
CA GLY A 274 -7.38 -3.90 5.48
C GLY A 274 -7.25 -2.70 4.56
N LEU A 275 -6.29 -2.70 3.62
CA LEU A 275 -6.13 -1.64 2.63
C LEU A 275 -7.34 -1.54 1.70
N GLY A 276 -7.79 -2.66 1.14
CA GLY A 276 -8.98 -2.70 0.29
C GLY A 276 -10.23 -2.19 1.01
N LYS A 277 -10.46 -2.69 2.21
CA LYS A 277 -11.58 -2.27 3.07
C LYS A 277 -11.52 -0.79 3.44
N LEU A 278 -10.37 -0.29 3.90
CA LEU A 278 -10.19 1.12 4.21
C LEU A 278 -10.43 2.00 2.99
N SER A 279 -9.95 1.57 1.82
CA SER A 279 -10.14 2.30 0.56
C SER A 279 -11.61 2.41 0.17
N ALA A 280 -12.38 1.33 0.31
CA ALA A 280 -13.82 1.34 0.06
C ALA A 280 -14.55 2.30 1.00
N LEU A 281 -14.34 2.16 2.30
CA LEU A 281 -15.05 2.96 3.32
C LEU A 281 -14.67 4.44 3.26
N THR A 282 -13.40 4.77 2.98
CA THR A 282 -12.96 6.16 2.78
C THR A 282 -13.59 6.76 1.51
N THR A 283 -13.64 6.00 0.41
CA THR A 283 -14.26 6.45 -0.83
C THR A 283 -15.76 6.70 -0.64
N ILE A 284 -16.46 5.83 0.08
CA ILE A 284 -17.88 5.99 0.42
C ILE A 284 -18.09 7.25 1.28
N ALA A 285 -17.27 7.45 2.32
CA ALA A 285 -17.34 8.63 3.17
C ALA A 285 -17.13 9.94 2.38
N LEU A 286 -16.25 9.91 1.38
CA LEU A 286 -16.00 11.03 0.46
C LEU A 286 -17.24 11.34 -0.40
N VAL A 287 -17.85 10.31 -1.02
CA VAL A 287 -19.06 10.47 -1.86
C VAL A 287 -20.25 10.96 -1.04
N ASN A 288 -20.42 10.47 0.18
CA ASN A 288 -21.49 10.89 1.09
C ASN A 288 -21.30 12.33 1.61
N GLY A 289 -20.09 12.89 1.51
CA GLY A 289 -19.75 14.19 2.08
C GLY A 289 -19.53 14.14 3.60
N ASP A 290 -19.28 12.95 4.16
CA ASP A 290 -18.88 12.78 5.57
C ASP A 290 -17.47 13.34 5.80
N ILE A 291 -16.64 13.28 4.76
CA ILE A 291 -15.33 13.93 4.63
C ILE A 291 -15.24 14.65 3.29
N THR A 292 -14.35 15.63 3.22
CA THR A 292 -13.99 16.32 1.96
C THR A 292 -12.58 15.97 1.47
N GLY A 293 -11.83 15.25 2.30
CA GLY A 293 -10.42 15.00 2.12
C GLY A 293 -9.54 16.10 2.74
N ALA A 294 -10.09 17.01 3.51
CA ALA A 294 -9.32 18.08 4.13
C ALA A 294 -8.52 17.61 5.36
N LEU A 295 -7.39 18.29 5.60
CA LEU A 295 -6.53 18.02 6.75
C LEU A 295 -7.31 18.12 8.08
N ASP A 296 -6.97 17.26 9.03
CA ASP A 296 -7.56 17.15 10.37
C ASP A 296 -9.03 16.68 10.42
N GLU A 297 -9.67 16.37 9.29
CA GLU A 297 -10.97 15.69 9.31
C GLU A 297 -10.82 14.29 9.91
N THR A 298 -11.87 13.84 10.60
CA THR A 298 -11.93 12.51 11.23
C THR A 298 -13.19 11.78 10.81
N TYR A 299 -13.11 10.48 10.62
CA TYR A 299 -14.24 9.61 10.31
C TYR A 299 -14.01 8.20 10.84
N THR A 300 -15.07 7.42 10.96
CA THR A 300 -15.01 6.03 11.37
C THR A 300 -15.10 5.12 10.14
N ALA A 301 -14.06 4.32 9.90
CA ALA A 301 -14.02 3.34 8.82
C ALA A 301 -14.52 1.97 9.30
N GLY A 302 -15.81 1.89 9.62
CA GLY A 302 -16.45 0.66 10.09
C GLY A 302 -15.74 0.05 11.31
N ASP A 303 -15.43 -1.24 11.25
CA ASP A 303 -14.71 -1.99 12.31
C ASP A 303 -13.19 -1.76 12.30
N LEU A 304 -12.63 -1.07 11.28
CA LEU A 304 -11.24 -0.64 11.29
C LEU A 304 -10.98 0.51 12.29
N GLY A 305 -12.05 1.17 12.78
CA GLY A 305 -11.98 2.23 13.77
C GLY A 305 -11.89 3.63 13.18
N ASP A 306 -11.41 4.58 14.01
CA ASP A 306 -11.37 6.00 13.66
C ASP A 306 -10.06 6.36 12.95
N TYR A 307 -10.18 7.12 11.88
CA TYR A 307 -9.05 7.65 11.10
C TYR A 307 -9.07 9.17 11.10
N THR A 308 -7.89 9.75 11.12
CA THR A 308 -7.67 11.19 10.96
C THR A 308 -6.93 11.43 9.65
N ILE A 309 -7.40 12.36 8.85
CA ILE A 309 -6.73 12.78 7.61
C ILE A 309 -5.51 13.62 7.96
N THR A 310 -4.35 13.20 7.47
CA THR A 310 -3.05 13.83 7.71
C THR A 310 -2.45 14.37 6.41
N GLU A 311 -1.41 15.18 6.53
CA GLU A 311 -0.65 15.65 5.38
C GLU A 311 0.20 14.50 4.80
N ALA A 312 0.11 14.28 3.49
CA ALA A 312 0.94 13.34 2.76
C ALA A 312 2.29 13.95 2.39
N ASP A 313 3.30 13.12 2.14
CA ASP A 313 4.65 13.58 1.79
C ASP A 313 4.72 14.45 0.51
N ASP A 314 3.72 14.36 -0.36
CA ASP A 314 3.60 15.14 -1.61
C ASP A 314 2.83 16.47 -1.44
N GLY A 315 2.43 16.80 -0.21
CA GLY A 315 1.67 18.01 0.12
C GLY A 315 0.17 17.91 -0.07
N GLY A 316 -0.33 16.74 -0.49
CA GLY A 316 -1.76 16.42 -0.45
C GLY A 316 -2.18 15.88 0.92
N THR A 317 -3.30 15.16 0.96
CA THR A 317 -3.81 14.56 2.18
C THR A 317 -3.90 13.04 2.08
N GLU A 318 -3.74 12.38 3.22
CA GLU A 318 -3.79 10.92 3.30
C GLU A 318 -4.42 10.40 4.58
N VAL A 319 -4.87 9.16 4.53
CA VAL A 319 -5.06 8.29 5.69
C VAL A 319 -4.12 7.12 5.59
N VAL A 320 -3.46 6.76 6.69
CA VAL A 320 -2.46 5.69 6.74
C VAL A 320 -3.06 4.48 7.44
N LEU A 321 -3.04 3.32 6.77
CA LEU A 321 -3.56 2.06 7.33
C LEU A 321 -2.73 1.60 8.53
N GLY A 322 -1.39 1.58 8.40
CA GLY A 322 -0.54 1.10 9.49
C GLY A 322 0.96 1.17 9.19
N LEU A 323 1.70 0.24 9.76
CA LEU A 323 3.13 0.07 9.56
C LEU A 323 3.38 -1.17 8.69
N PRO A 324 4.55 -1.24 8.00
CA PRO A 324 4.98 -2.49 7.38
C PRO A 324 5.09 -3.60 8.44
N PHE A 325 4.64 -4.80 8.09
CA PHE A 325 4.73 -5.99 8.92
C PHE A 325 5.80 -6.92 8.35
N GLU A 326 6.63 -7.51 9.22
CA GLU A 326 7.68 -8.44 8.84
C GLU A 326 7.15 -9.87 8.74
N PHE A 327 7.45 -10.52 7.63
CA PHE A 327 7.23 -11.95 7.40
C PHE A 327 8.57 -12.69 7.39
N ASN A 328 8.65 -13.74 8.19
CA ASN A 328 9.83 -14.57 8.35
C ASN A 328 9.42 -16.04 8.54
N GLU A 329 10.36 -16.94 8.80
CA GLU A 329 10.12 -18.38 8.95
C GLU A 329 9.12 -18.74 10.07
N GLU A 330 8.92 -17.87 11.06
CA GLU A 330 8.03 -18.13 12.19
C GLU A 330 6.55 -17.89 11.85
N ASN A 331 6.25 -17.02 10.86
CA ASN A 331 4.89 -16.56 10.59
C ASN A 331 4.43 -16.72 9.14
N VAL A 332 5.34 -16.86 8.17
CA VAL A 332 4.99 -16.83 6.74
C VAL A 332 4.02 -17.96 6.34
N GLU A 333 4.16 -19.17 6.89
CA GLU A 333 3.26 -20.29 6.58
C GLU A 333 1.80 -20.06 7.02
N GLU A 334 1.61 -19.38 8.14
CA GLU A 334 0.27 -19.03 8.63
C GLU A 334 -0.31 -17.89 7.80
N MET A 335 0.49 -16.87 7.54
CA MET A 335 0.07 -15.70 6.77
C MET A 335 -0.18 -16.02 5.29
N ALA A 336 0.53 -16.98 4.70
CA ALA A 336 0.28 -17.47 3.34
C ALA A 336 -1.11 -18.13 3.13
N LYS A 337 -1.83 -18.43 4.22
CA LYS A 337 -3.21 -18.95 4.15
C LYS A 337 -4.26 -17.85 4.14
N LEU A 338 -3.86 -16.64 4.47
CA LEU A 338 -4.74 -15.47 4.54
C LEU A 338 -4.67 -14.62 3.26
N TYR A 339 -3.57 -14.76 2.52
CA TYR A 339 -3.25 -13.93 1.35
C TYR A 339 -2.86 -14.74 0.13
#